data_a6b007c8e0812b85d0231f11f1e55888
#
_entry.id   a6b007c8e0812b85d0231f11f1e55888
#
_cell.length_a   1.000
_cell.length_b   1.000
_cell.length_c   1.000
_cell.angle_alpha   90.00
_cell.angle_beta   90.00
_cell.angle_gamma   90.00
#
_symmetry.space_group_name_H-M   'P 1'
#
loop_
_entity.id
_entity.type
_entity.pdbx_description
1 polymer ?
#
loop_
_entity_poly.entity_id
_entity_poly.type
_entity_poly.pdbx_seq_one_letter_code
_entity_poly.pdbx_strand_id
1 'polypeptide(L)'
;MIENQNAGVTQKKKKYGRLKDFICFSVATFISFSQVSPIWAAEGTRVFDEAGLFSAEEVQELETRIDEVRDSQDADLAVLTVEDAQGESAESYADDFYDSHGLGVGDDASGILLSIDMDNREIYVSTTGYAMKVLTDARVEKVLDAAYDSVADGNYAEGALGAI
;
A
#
# COMPACT_ATOMS: atom_id res chain seq x y z
N MET A 1 -22.62 -23.63 -8.30
CA MET A 1 -22.10 -22.86 -9.43
C MET A 1 -22.29 -21.40 -9.04
N ILE A 2 -21.35 -20.87 -8.29
CA ILE A 2 -21.38 -19.48 -7.79
C ILE A 2 -20.40 -18.73 -8.69
N GLU A 3 -20.97 -17.93 -9.57
CA GLU A 3 -20.24 -17.08 -10.50
C GLU A 3 -19.67 -15.90 -9.71
N ASN A 4 -18.35 -15.88 -9.62
CA ASN A 4 -17.59 -14.82 -8.95
C ASN A 4 -17.68 -13.56 -9.82
N GLN A 5 -18.54 -12.63 -9.44
CA GLN A 5 -18.64 -11.32 -10.08
C GLN A 5 -17.61 -10.40 -9.42
N ASN A 6 -16.33 -10.61 -9.72
CA ASN A 6 -15.35 -9.56 -9.60
C ASN A 6 -15.65 -8.50 -10.66
N ALA A 7 -16.48 -7.53 -10.29
CA ALA A 7 -16.66 -6.33 -11.08
C ALA A 7 -15.38 -5.49 -10.90
N GLY A 8 -14.37 -5.79 -11.73
CA GLY A 8 -13.17 -4.96 -11.82
C GLY A 8 -13.59 -3.53 -12.15
N VAL A 9 -13.51 -2.65 -11.16
CA VAL A 9 -13.55 -1.21 -11.39
C VAL A 9 -12.30 -0.88 -12.18
N THR A 10 -12.46 -0.65 -13.48
CA THR A 10 -11.37 -0.21 -14.35
C THR A 10 -10.98 1.20 -13.93
N GLN A 11 -10.05 1.28 -12.98
CA GLN A 11 -9.43 2.53 -12.57
C GLN A 11 -8.72 3.12 -13.80
N LYS A 12 -9.11 4.32 -14.19
CA LYS A 12 -8.44 5.06 -15.25
C LYS A 12 -7.05 5.45 -14.75
N LYS A 13 -6.03 4.63 -15.07
CA LYS A 13 -4.63 4.90 -14.73
C LYS A 13 -4.25 6.30 -15.21
N LYS A 14 -4.10 7.23 -14.28
CA LYS A 14 -3.32 8.43 -14.53
C LYS A 14 -1.87 7.96 -14.55
N LYS A 15 -1.30 7.77 -15.73
CA LYS A 15 0.10 7.38 -15.90
C LYS A 15 0.92 8.60 -15.49
N TYR A 16 1.25 8.69 -14.21
CA TYR A 16 2.22 9.66 -13.72
C TYR A 16 3.53 9.34 -14.45
N GLY A 17 4.01 10.31 -15.22
CA GLY A 17 5.15 10.12 -16.11
C GLY A 17 6.32 9.57 -15.33
N ARG A 18 7.10 8.70 -16.01
CA ARG A 18 8.30 8.06 -15.48
C ARG A 18 9.00 8.98 -14.50
N LEU A 19 9.06 8.57 -13.25
CA LEU A 19 9.92 9.15 -12.24
C LEU A 19 11.36 9.11 -12.81
N LYS A 20 11.85 10.24 -13.31
CA LYS A 20 13.18 10.34 -13.85
C LYS A 20 14.14 10.44 -12.69
N ASP A 21 15.09 9.50 -12.66
CA ASP A 21 16.32 9.55 -11.91
C ASP A 21 16.23 9.37 -10.39
N PHE A 22 15.81 8.16 -9.94
CA PHE A 22 16.25 7.69 -8.64
C PHE A 22 17.74 7.34 -8.74
N ILE A 23 18.57 8.21 -8.18
CA ILE A 23 19.99 7.96 -8.03
C ILE A 23 20.15 6.86 -6.99
N CYS A 24 20.47 5.66 -7.46
CA CYS A 24 20.88 4.54 -6.63
C CYS A 24 22.24 4.89 -6.01
N PHE A 25 22.25 5.41 -4.77
CA PHE A 25 23.48 5.63 -4.03
C PHE A 25 23.81 4.33 -3.28
N SER A 26 24.53 3.44 -3.96
CA SER A 26 25.09 2.24 -3.32
C SER A 26 26.26 2.64 -2.45
N VAL A 27 26.02 2.87 -1.16
CA VAL A 27 27.08 2.86 -0.14
C VAL A 27 27.15 1.45 0.42
N ALA A 28 28.08 0.66 -0.11
CA ALA A 28 28.44 -0.62 0.48
C ALA A 28 29.14 -0.38 1.82
N THR A 29 28.39 -0.39 2.90
CA THR A 29 28.93 -0.47 4.25
C THR A 29 28.59 -1.84 4.80
N PHE A 30 29.60 -2.69 4.96
CA PHE A 30 29.51 -3.98 5.65
C PHE A 30 29.09 -3.72 7.10
N ILE A 31 27.83 -3.92 7.41
CA ILE A 31 27.34 -3.96 8.78
C ILE A 31 26.85 -5.38 9.04
N SER A 32 27.37 -5.94 10.14
CA SER A 32 27.08 -7.26 10.67
C SER A 32 25.59 -7.59 10.60
N PHE A 33 25.29 -8.71 9.96
CA PHE A 33 23.96 -9.28 9.81
C PHE A 33 23.42 -9.70 11.20
N SER A 34 22.85 -8.75 11.93
CA SER A 34 21.91 -9.10 12.98
C SER A 34 20.63 -9.53 12.25
N GLN A 35 20.23 -10.77 12.44
CA GLN A 35 18.93 -11.28 11.99
C GLN A 35 17.83 -10.45 12.66
N VAL A 36 17.45 -9.34 12.05
CA VAL A 36 16.21 -8.67 12.40
C VAL A 36 15.11 -9.52 11.76
N SER A 37 14.43 -10.31 12.57
CA SER A 37 13.20 -10.97 12.14
C SER A 37 12.25 -9.89 11.64
N PRO A 38 11.62 -10.06 10.47
CA PRO A 38 10.65 -9.08 10.00
C PRO A 38 9.54 -8.92 11.04
N ILE A 39 9.30 -7.70 11.45
CA ILE A 39 8.34 -7.33 12.52
C ILE A 39 6.88 -7.57 12.10
N TRP A 40 6.64 -7.83 10.82
CA TRP A 40 5.31 -7.98 10.22
C TRP A 40 4.58 -9.31 10.51
N ALA A 41 5.06 -10.13 11.46
CA ALA A 41 4.38 -11.37 11.86
C ALA A 41 3.51 -11.23 13.11
N ALA A 42 3.18 -10.00 13.56
CA ALA A 42 2.24 -9.80 14.64
C ALA A 42 0.80 -9.86 14.11
N GLU A 43 -0.04 -10.71 14.71
CA GLU A 43 -1.48 -10.70 14.43
C GLU A 43 -2.02 -9.28 14.60
N GLY A 44 -2.54 -8.70 13.52
CA GLY A 44 -3.11 -7.36 13.53
C GLY A 44 -2.32 -6.27 12.82
N THR A 45 -1.05 -6.52 12.41
CA THR A 45 -0.26 -5.58 11.60
C THR A 45 -1.01 -5.22 10.30
N ARG A 46 -0.99 -3.94 9.96
CA ARG A 46 -1.55 -3.39 8.72
C ARG A 46 -0.53 -2.63 7.89
N VAL A 47 0.71 -2.53 8.34
CA VAL A 47 1.84 -2.01 7.57
C VAL A 47 2.73 -3.17 7.16
N PHE A 48 2.78 -3.45 5.87
CA PHE A 48 3.57 -4.51 5.24
C PHE A 48 4.70 -3.88 4.44
N ASP A 49 5.85 -3.72 5.07
CA ASP A 49 7.00 -3.03 4.48
C ASP A 49 7.98 -4.03 3.85
N GLU A 50 7.61 -4.60 2.70
CA GLU A 50 8.45 -5.59 2.00
C GLU A 50 9.67 -4.94 1.34
N ALA A 51 9.56 -3.68 0.92
CA ALA A 51 10.65 -2.93 0.32
C ALA A 51 11.59 -2.26 1.35
N GLY A 52 11.26 -2.33 2.65
CA GLY A 52 12.08 -1.75 3.71
C GLY A 52 12.21 -0.22 3.61
N LEU A 53 11.13 0.46 3.25
CA LEU A 53 11.09 1.90 3.04
C LEU A 53 10.87 2.70 4.32
N PHE A 54 10.38 2.05 5.38
CA PHE A 54 9.99 2.70 6.62
C PHE A 54 10.96 2.36 7.76
N SER A 55 11.27 3.35 8.58
CA SER A 55 11.90 3.10 9.89
C SER A 55 10.89 2.48 10.87
N ALA A 56 11.37 1.93 11.97
CA ALA A 56 10.50 1.34 12.99
C ALA A 56 9.55 2.37 13.63
N GLU A 57 9.98 3.61 13.75
CA GLU A 57 9.19 4.73 14.24
C GLU A 57 8.08 5.09 13.26
N GLU A 58 8.38 5.14 11.97
CA GLU A 58 7.40 5.41 10.91
C GLU A 58 6.36 4.30 10.78
N VAL A 59 6.77 3.03 10.90
CA VAL A 59 5.82 1.90 10.96
C VAL A 59 4.85 2.08 12.13
N GLN A 60 5.35 2.44 13.32
CA GLN A 60 4.49 2.64 14.49
C GLN A 60 3.53 3.83 14.31
N GLU A 61 3.96 4.90 13.66
CA GLU A 61 3.13 6.06 13.36
C GLU A 61 2.03 5.69 12.36
N LEU A 62 2.38 4.97 11.29
CA LEU A 62 1.43 4.46 10.30
C LEU A 62 0.40 3.52 10.92
N GLU A 63 0.83 2.55 11.73
CA GLU A 63 -0.10 1.63 12.43
C GLU A 63 -1.07 2.40 13.33
N THR A 64 -0.58 3.38 14.09
CA THR A 64 -1.42 4.22 14.95
C THR A 64 -2.47 4.96 14.14
N ARG A 65 -2.05 5.56 13.01
CA ARG A 65 -2.96 6.30 12.13
C ARG A 65 -3.98 5.39 11.45
N ILE A 66 -3.55 4.21 11.02
CA ILE A 66 -4.44 3.19 10.44
C ILE A 66 -5.50 2.75 11.46
N ASP A 67 -5.11 2.48 12.69
CA ASP A 67 -6.04 2.08 13.75
C ASP A 67 -7.08 3.16 14.03
N GLU A 68 -6.69 4.45 14.09
CA GLU A 68 -7.62 5.58 14.25
C GLU A 68 -8.66 5.63 13.11
N VAL A 69 -8.24 5.38 11.87
CA VAL A 69 -9.14 5.39 10.72
C VAL A 69 -10.07 4.17 10.77
N ARG A 70 -9.55 2.99 11.05
CA ARG A 70 -10.32 1.75 11.14
C ARG A 70 -11.39 1.80 12.25
N ASP A 71 -11.04 2.37 13.39
CA ASP A 71 -11.99 2.56 14.51
C ASP A 71 -13.14 3.51 14.15
N SER A 72 -12.92 4.41 13.21
CA SER A 72 -13.92 5.41 12.78
C SER A 72 -14.73 4.98 11.55
N GLN A 73 -14.29 3.97 10.82
CA GLN A 73 -14.87 3.52 9.57
C GLN A 73 -15.18 2.02 9.63
N ASP A 74 -16.20 1.60 8.92
CA ASP A 74 -16.57 0.17 8.79
C ASP A 74 -15.82 -0.45 7.61
N ALA A 75 -14.50 -0.27 7.60
CA ALA A 75 -13.60 -0.75 6.55
C ALA A 75 -12.19 -1.01 7.11
N ASP A 76 -11.50 -2.02 6.59
CA ASP A 76 -10.08 -2.24 6.88
C ASP A 76 -9.22 -1.26 6.08
N LEU A 77 -8.02 -0.99 6.57
CA LEU A 77 -7.04 -0.15 5.90
C LEU A 77 -5.66 -0.75 6.12
N ALA A 78 -4.88 -0.87 5.04
CA ALA A 78 -3.51 -1.37 5.11
C ALA A 78 -2.59 -0.60 4.15
N VAL A 79 -1.30 -0.64 4.44
CA VAL A 79 -0.22 -0.09 3.61
C VAL A 79 0.74 -1.22 3.25
N LEU A 80 1.12 -1.28 1.98
CA LEU A 80 2.07 -2.25 1.43
C LEU A 80 3.19 -1.49 0.69
N THR A 81 4.44 -1.88 0.93
CA THR A 81 5.55 -1.51 0.05
C THR A 81 6.08 -2.74 -0.66
N VAL A 82 6.34 -2.65 -1.97
CA VAL A 82 6.75 -3.77 -2.81
C VAL A 82 8.13 -3.49 -3.38
N GLU A 83 9.11 -4.38 -3.13
CA GLU A 83 10.45 -4.30 -3.71
C GLU A 83 10.51 -4.93 -5.10
N ASP A 84 9.88 -6.11 -5.26
CA ASP A 84 9.86 -6.92 -6.49
C ASP A 84 8.46 -7.51 -6.70
N ALA A 85 7.74 -7.00 -7.67
CA ALA A 85 6.41 -7.49 -8.04
C ALA A 85 6.45 -8.78 -8.90
N GLN A 86 7.61 -9.40 -9.05
CA GLN A 86 7.82 -10.68 -9.78
C GLN A 86 7.32 -10.65 -11.24
N GLY A 87 7.29 -9.46 -11.83
CA GLY A 87 6.83 -9.23 -13.20
C GLY A 87 5.33 -9.00 -13.32
N GLU A 88 4.62 -8.90 -12.21
CA GLU A 88 3.21 -8.50 -12.18
C GLU A 88 3.06 -6.98 -12.25
N SER A 89 1.85 -6.52 -12.56
CA SER A 89 1.52 -5.09 -12.43
C SER A 89 1.28 -4.75 -10.96
N ALA A 90 1.45 -3.48 -10.58
CA ALA A 90 1.14 -3.00 -9.23
C ALA A 90 -0.31 -3.33 -8.81
N GLU A 91 -1.25 -3.28 -9.76
CA GLU A 91 -2.65 -3.67 -9.56
C GLU A 91 -2.77 -5.16 -9.22
N SER A 92 -2.20 -6.06 -10.06
CA SER A 92 -2.31 -7.51 -9.87
C SER A 92 -1.68 -7.93 -8.54
N TYR A 93 -0.47 -7.44 -8.26
CA TYR A 93 0.24 -7.76 -7.04
C TYR A 93 -0.52 -7.29 -5.79
N ALA A 94 -1.03 -6.07 -5.79
CA ALA A 94 -1.76 -5.52 -4.64
C ALA A 94 -3.10 -6.25 -4.40
N ASP A 95 -3.82 -6.60 -5.45
CA ASP A 95 -5.10 -7.32 -5.35
C ASP A 95 -4.87 -8.76 -4.85
N ASP A 96 -3.87 -9.47 -5.38
CA ASP A 96 -3.51 -10.82 -4.93
C ASP A 96 -2.97 -10.81 -3.48
N PHE A 97 -2.21 -9.76 -3.11
CA PHE A 97 -1.75 -9.56 -1.74
C PHE A 97 -2.92 -9.37 -0.78
N TYR A 98 -3.88 -8.52 -1.14
CA TYR A 98 -5.08 -8.26 -0.35
C TYR A 98 -5.85 -9.54 -0.04
N ASP A 99 -6.12 -10.33 -1.06
CA ASP A 99 -6.88 -11.58 -0.96
C ASP A 99 -6.12 -12.64 -0.15
N SER A 100 -4.82 -12.80 -0.40
CA SER A 100 -3.99 -13.83 0.25
C SER A 100 -3.74 -13.57 1.74
N HIS A 101 -3.74 -12.30 2.15
CA HIS A 101 -3.57 -11.90 3.55
C HIS A 101 -4.89 -11.78 4.32
N GLY A 102 -6.02 -12.02 3.64
CA GLY A 102 -7.34 -11.97 4.25
C GLY A 102 -7.66 -10.59 4.81
N LEU A 103 -7.25 -9.53 4.11
CA LEU A 103 -7.55 -8.17 4.49
C LEU A 103 -9.04 -7.85 4.28
N GLY A 104 -9.51 -6.81 4.96
CA GLY A 104 -10.90 -6.40 4.90
C GLY A 104 -11.74 -6.87 6.07
N VAL A 105 -12.89 -6.24 6.26
CA VAL A 105 -13.84 -6.55 7.32
C VAL A 105 -15.21 -6.90 6.73
N GLY A 106 -16.00 -7.65 7.48
CA GLY A 106 -17.35 -8.07 7.09
C GLY A 106 -17.39 -9.14 6.01
N ASP A 107 -18.61 -9.50 5.60
CA ASP A 107 -18.84 -10.57 4.62
C ASP A 107 -18.40 -10.21 3.20
N ASP A 108 -18.25 -8.92 2.90
CA ASP A 108 -17.82 -8.37 1.62
C ASP A 108 -16.33 -7.98 1.60
N ALA A 109 -15.56 -8.35 2.65
CA ALA A 109 -14.15 -8.03 2.82
C ALA A 109 -13.85 -6.55 2.55
N SER A 110 -14.66 -5.66 3.18
CA SER A 110 -14.57 -4.22 2.95
C SER A 110 -13.24 -3.64 3.43
N GLY A 111 -12.50 -2.99 2.54
CA GLY A 111 -11.23 -2.37 2.91
C GLY A 111 -10.50 -1.68 1.77
N ILE A 112 -9.36 -1.12 2.13
CA ILE A 112 -8.48 -0.32 1.28
C ILE A 112 -7.05 -0.80 1.50
N LEU A 113 -6.30 -1.01 0.42
CA LEU A 113 -4.86 -1.22 0.46
C LEU A 113 -4.16 -0.13 -0.36
N LEU A 114 -3.33 0.67 0.31
CA LEU A 114 -2.39 1.58 -0.35
C LEU A 114 -1.10 0.81 -0.63
N SER A 115 -0.71 0.69 -1.89
CA SER A 115 0.54 0.04 -2.30
C SER A 115 1.52 1.04 -2.90
N ILE A 116 2.78 1.00 -2.45
CA ILE A 116 3.93 1.72 -3.03
C ILE A 116 4.83 0.68 -3.68
N ASP A 117 4.75 0.56 -4.99
CA ASP A 117 5.48 -0.44 -5.77
C ASP A 117 6.75 0.16 -6.37
N MET A 118 7.90 -0.27 -5.86
CA MET A 118 9.21 0.22 -6.27
C MET A 118 9.67 -0.41 -7.59
N ASP A 119 9.23 -1.62 -7.91
CA ASP A 119 9.55 -2.32 -9.15
C ASP A 119 8.85 -1.65 -10.34
N ASN A 120 7.54 -1.48 -10.23
CA ASN A 120 6.73 -0.80 -11.24
C ASN A 120 6.81 0.74 -11.16
N ARG A 121 7.32 1.28 -10.05
CA ARG A 121 7.36 2.73 -9.74
C ARG A 121 5.96 3.35 -9.81
N GLU A 122 5.06 2.74 -9.11
CA GLU A 122 3.63 3.09 -9.13
C GLU A 122 3.07 3.11 -7.71
N ILE A 123 2.20 4.06 -7.42
CA ILE A 123 1.35 4.03 -6.23
C ILE A 123 -0.02 3.53 -6.69
N TYR A 124 -0.52 2.51 -6.02
CA TYR A 124 -1.81 1.92 -6.36
C TYR A 124 -2.71 1.83 -5.12
N VAL A 125 -4.01 2.02 -5.31
CA VAL A 125 -5.02 1.86 -4.25
C VAL A 125 -5.99 0.78 -4.67
N SER A 126 -5.96 -0.36 -3.98
CA SER A 126 -6.98 -1.39 -4.09
C SER A 126 -8.12 -1.10 -3.13
N THR A 127 -9.34 -1.31 -3.58
CA THR A 127 -10.56 -1.13 -2.76
C THR A 127 -11.51 -2.29 -2.96
N THR A 128 -12.10 -2.78 -1.86
CA THR A 128 -13.05 -3.90 -1.88
C THR A 128 -14.29 -3.59 -1.05
N GLY A 129 -15.36 -4.32 -1.31
CA GLY A 129 -16.59 -4.30 -0.53
C GLY A 129 -17.25 -2.93 -0.47
N TYR A 130 -17.66 -2.52 0.73
CA TYR A 130 -18.30 -1.22 0.95
C TYR A 130 -17.35 -0.04 0.69
N ALA A 131 -16.04 -0.22 0.91
CA ALA A 131 -15.04 0.83 0.67
C ALA A 131 -15.07 1.34 -0.77
N MET A 132 -15.38 0.50 -1.77
CA MET A 132 -15.55 0.91 -3.17
C MET A 132 -16.66 1.96 -3.37
N LYS A 133 -17.69 1.97 -2.51
CA LYS A 133 -18.79 2.93 -2.58
C LYS A 133 -18.44 4.26 -1.93
N VAL A 134 -17.53 4.23 -0.97
CA VAL A 134 -17.08 5.40 -0.22
C VAL A 134 -15.89 6.06 -0.90
N LEU A 135 -14.92 5.28 -1.32
CA LEU A 135 -13.72 5.73 -2.00
C LEU A 135 -13.94 5.70 -3.52
N THR A 136 -14.64 6.70 -4.02
CA THR A 136 -14.90 6.86 -5.46
C THR A 136 -13.63 7.23 -6.21
N ASP A 137 -13.59 7.03 -7.54
CA ASP A 137 -12.44 7.35 -8.39
C ASP A 137 -11.87 8.76 -8.14
N ALA A 138 -12.75 9.75 -7.98
CA ALA A 138 -12.34 11.12 -7.69
C ALA A 138 -11.71 11.31 -6.29
N ARG A 139 -12.01 10.42 -5.35
CA ARG A 139 -11.37 10.39 -4.03
C ARG A 139 -10.06 9.63 -4.07
N VAL A 140 -10.00 8.52 -4.82
CA VAL A 140 -8.74 7.79 -5.08
C VAL A 140 -7.72 8.71 -5.75
N GLU A 141 -8.12 9.50 -6.76
CA GLU A 141 -7.22 10.49 -7.37
C GLU A 141 -6.64 11.48 -6.35
N LYS A 142 -7.44 11.93 -5.38
CA LYS A 142 -6.95 12.83 -4.32
C LYS A 142 -6.00 12.15 -3.35
N VAL A 143 -6.26 10.90 -3.00
CA VAL A 143 -5.36 10.08 -2.17
C VAL A 143 -4.02 9.92 -2.88
N LEU A 144 -4.03 9.55 -4.17
CA LEU A 144 -2.83 9.42 -4.98
C LEU A 144 -2.08 10.75 -5.14
N ASP A 145 -2.80 11.86 -5.40
CA ASP A 145 -2.19 13.19 -5.51
C ASP A 145 -1.54 13.62 -4.18
N ALA A 146 -2.15 13.28 -3.02
CA ALA A 146 -1.59 13.59 -1.70
C ALA A 146 -0.32 12.80 -1.38
N ALA A 147 -0.24 11.53 -1.82
CA ALA A 147 0.93 10.69 -1.61
C ALA A 147 2.08 11.01 -2.58
N TYR A 148 1.75 11.40 -3.81
CA TYR A 148 2.67 11.37 -4.94
C TYR A 148 3.92 12.23 -4.76
N ASP A 149 3.76 13.48 -4.34
CA ASP A 149 4.90 14.42 -4.25
C ASP A 149 5.90 13.93 -3.19
N SER A 150 5.42 13.49 -2.01
CA SER A 150 6.27 12.99 -0.94
C SER A 150 6.97 11.67 -1.32
N VAL A 151 6.25 10.73 -1.95
CA VAL A 151 6.84 9.48 -2.43
C VAL A 151 7.87 9.74 -3.53
N ALA A 152 7.60 10.69 -4.44
CA ALA A 152 8.53 11.06 -5.50
C ALA A 152 9.83 11.67 -4.97
N ASP A 153 9.76 12.36 -3.85
CA ASP A 153 10.92 12.95 -3.15
C ASP A 153 11.64 11.94 -2.22
N GLY A 154 11.12 10.69 -2.12
CA GLY A 154 11.69 9.65 -1.27
C GLY A 154 11.19 9.68 0.18
N ASN A 155 10.21 10.50 0.50
CA ASN A 155 9.57 10.59 1.82
C ASN A 155 8.36 9.64 1.87
N TYR A 156 8.63 8.34 1.83
CA TYR A 156 7.60 7.30 1.65
C TYR A 156 6.55 7.27 2.77
N ALA A 157 7.00 7.36 4.02
CA ALA A 157 6.10 7.36 5.18
C ALA A 157 5.20 8.60 5.19
N GLU A 158 5.74 9.78 4.88
CA GLU A 158 4.95 11.02 4.76
C GLU A 158 3.91 10.90 3.64
N GLY A 159 4.29 10.30 2.50
CA GLY A 159 3.37 10.04 1.40
C GLY A 159 2.24 9.09 1.81
N ALA A 160 2.55 8.01 2.52
CA ALA A 160 1.55 7.08 3.03
C ALA A 160 0.63 7.74 4.07
N LEU A 161 1.18 8.50 5.02
CA LEU A 161 0.40 9.26 6.03
C LEU A 161 -0.52 10.31 5.39
N GLY A 162 -0.07 10.97 4.32
CA GLY A 162 -0.87 11.94 3.58
C GLY A 162 -2.03 11.31 2.81
N ALA A 163 -1.93 10.02 2.48
CA ALA A 163 -2.95 9.25 1.79
C ALA A 163 -4.02 8.67 2.73
N ILE A 164 -3.70 8.48 4.02
CA ILE A 164 -4.58 7.94 5.08
C ILE A 164 -5.39 9.05 5.75
#